data_90ad763fca571c748e7d1c5665afd1ca
#
_entry.id   90ad763fca571c748e7d1c5665afd1ca
#
_cell.length_a   1.000
_cell.length_b   1.000
_cell.length_c   1.000
_cell.angle_alpha   90.00
_cell.angle_beta   90.00
_cell.angle_gamma   90.00
#
_symmetry.space_group_name_H-M   'P 1'
#
loop_
_entity.id
_entity.type
_entity.pdbx_description
1 polymer ?
#
loop_
_entity_poly.entity_id
_entity_poly.type
_entity_poly.pdbx_seq_one_letter_code
_entity_poly.pdbx_strand_id
1 'polypeptide(L)'
;IDMQEVCEPFIRRRAMRHLEKGRVVICAAGTGNPYFTTDTTAALRGMELKCDAIIKATKVDGIYDKDPNKYSDAVKYDSITYDETLARHLGVMDATAFALVRDNNVPIIVCRMFGGDICRAVTGESVGTIVQN
;
A
#
# COMPACT_ATOMS: atom_id res chain seq x y z
N ILE A 1 -9.21 -8.11 -17.40
CA ILE A 1 -10.53 -8.72 -17.59
C ILE A 1 -11.52 -7.60 -17.82
N ASP A 2 -12.14 -7.56 -18.98
CA ASP A 2 -13.20 -6.61 -19.29
C ASP A 2 -14.54 -7.16 -18.84
N MET A 3 -15.22 -6.44 -17.97
CA MET A 3 -16.56 -6.73 -17.46
C MET A 3 -17.40 -5.45 -17.50
N GLN A 4 -17.69 -4.99 -18.72
CA GLN A 4 -18.31 -3.69 -18.95
C GLN A 4 -19.71 -3.55 -18.33
N GLU A 5 -20.40 -4.66 -18.10
CA GLU A 5 -21.69 -4.69 -17.40
C GLU A 5 -21.57 -4.43 -15.89
N VAL A 6 -20.34 -4.57 -15.31
CA VAL A 6 -20.09 -4.43 -13.88
C VAL A 6 -19.37 -3.12 -13.56
N CYS A 7 -18.35 -2.79 -14.35
CA CYS A 7 -17.55 -1.59 -14.13
C CYS A 7 -16.89 -1.13 -15.44
N GLU A 8 -16.51 0.14 -15.51
CA GLU A 8 -15.78 0.67 -16.66
C GLU A 8 -14.34 0.10 -16.69
N PRO A 9 -13.76 -0.12 -17.90
CA PRO A 9 -12.35 -0.49 -18.03
C PRO A 9 -11.45 0.57 -17.41
N PHE A 10 -10.34 0.11 -16.78
CA PHE A 10 -9.37 1.03 -16.22
C PHE A 10 -8.67 1.83 -17.34
N ILE A 11 -8.94 3.12 -17.37
CA ILE A 11 -8.23 4.09 -18.21
C ILE A 11 -7.67 5.16 -17.28
N ARG A 12 -6.33 5.24 -17.18
CA ARG A 12 -5.62 6.15 -16.26
C ARG A 12 -6.20 7.57 -16.28
N ARG A 13 -6.42 8.16 -17.45
CA ARG A 13 -6.94 9.52 -17.60
C ARG A 13 -8.35 9.68 -17.03
N ARG A 14 -9.21 8.67 -17.15
CA ARG A 14 -10.56 8.67 -16.57
C ARG A 14 -10.50 8.56 -15.05
N ALA A 15 -9.67 7.66 -14.52
CA ALA A 15 -9.48 7.50 -13.08
C ALA A 15 -8.96 8.79 -12.45
N MET A 16 -7.95 9.43 -13.05
CA MET A 16 -7.45 10.75 -12.61
C MET A 16 -8.56 11.80 -12.57
N ARG A 17 -9.39 11.87 -13.62
CA ARG A 17 -10.50 12.82 -13.65
C ARG A 17 -11.55 12.55 -12.57
N HIS A 18 -11.77 11.29 -12.19
CA HIS A 18 -12.65 10.97 -11.07
C HIS A 18 -12.06 11.47 -9.74
N LEU A 19 -10.75 11.27 -9.51
CA LEU A 19 -10.06 11.78 -8.33
C LEU A 19 -10.09 13.32 -8.26
N GLU A 20 -9.82 14.01 -9.38
CA GLU A 20 -9.92 15.48 -9.47
C GLU A 20 -11.30 16.02 -9.11
N LYS A 21 -12.35 15.23 -9.30
CA LYS A 21 -13.72 15.57 -8.90
C LYS A 21 -14.05 15.18 -7.46
N GLY A 22 -13.07 14.77 -6.67
CA GLY A 22 -13.26 14.35 -5.27
C GLY A 22 -13.96 13.00 -5.11
N ARG A 23 -13.90 12.12 -6.14
CA ARG A 23 -14.50 10.79 -6.10
C ARG A 23 -13.49 9.76 -5.62
N VAL A 24 -14.00 8.73 -4.95
CA VAL A 24 -13.23 7.53 -4.64
C VAL A 24 -13.25 6.60 -5.86
N VAL A 25 -12.07 6.11 -6.25
CA VAL A 25 -11.90 5.15 -7.36
C VAL A 25 -11.55 3.78 -6.81
N ILE A 26 -12.32 2.77 -7.14
CA ILE A 26 -12.06 1.37 -6.78
C ILE A 26 -11.42 0.68 -7.98
N CYS A 27 -10.15 0.28 -7.84
CA CYS A 27 -9.42 -0.50 -8.83
C CYS A 27 -9.59 -2.00 -8.55
N ALA A 28 -10.52 -2.64 -9.24
CA ALA A 28 -10.82 -4.06 -9.06
C ALA A 28 -10.01 -4.97 -9.98
N ALA A 29 -9.98 -6.26 -9.67
CA ALA A 29 -9.44 -7.35 -10.51
C ALA A 29 -7.93 -7.32 -10.81
N GLY A 30 -7.14 -6.60 -10.02
CA GLY A 30 -5.68 -6.63 -10.10
C GLY A 30 -5.12 -6.01 -11.39
N THR A 31 -3.94 -6.49 -11.82
CA THR A 31 -3.28 -6.04 -13.07
C THR A 31 -3.84 -6.73 -14.32
N GLY A 32 -4.50 -7.86 -14.17
CA GLY A 32 -4.85 -8.74 -15.29
C GLY A 32 -3.69 -9.57 -15.83
N ASN A 33 -2.50 -9.45 -15.26
CA ASN A 33 -1.31 -10.21 -15.65
C ASN A 33 -1.02 -11.33 -14.66
N PRO A 34 -0.67 -12.54 -15.13
CA PRO A 34 -0.24 -13.62 -14.25
C PRO A 34 1.08 -13.25 -13.54
N TYR A 35 1.34 -13.91 -12.41
CA TYR A 35 2.54 -13.76 -11.58
C TYR A 35 2.67 -12.44 -10.82
N PHE A 36 1.74 -11.49 -10.97
CA PHE A 36 1.70 -10.27 -10.18
C PHE A 36 0.68 -10.37 -9.05
N THR A 37 1.04 -9.83 -7.89
CA THR A 37 0.21 -9.84 -6.69
C THR A 37 -0.67 -8.60 -6.59
N THR A 38 -1.53 -8.57 -5.57
CA THR A 38 -2.28 -7.36 -5.20
C THR A 38 -1.37 -6.23 -4.72
N ASP A 39 -0.23 -6.55 -4.10
CA ASP A 39 0.78 -5.55 -3.71
C ASP A 39 1.35 -4.85 -4.94
N THR A 40 1.72 -5.62 -5.98
CA THR A 40 2.17 -5.05 -7.26
C THR A 40 1.09 -4.20 -7.91
N THR A 41 -0.17 -4.63 -7.84
CA THR A 41 -1.30 -3.84 -8.35
C THR A 41 -1.42 -2.51 -7.62
N ALA A 42 -1.35 -2.52 -6.28
CA ALA A 42 -1.43 -1.30 -5.48
C ALA A 42 -0.28 -0.34 -5.82
N ALA A 43 0.95 -0.84 -5.92
CA ALA A 43 2.11 -0.05 -6.33
C ALA A 43 1.91 0.57 -7.71
N LEU A 44 1.54 -0.24 -8.72
CA LEU A 44 1.32 0.23 -10.09
C LEU A 44 0.23 1.31 -10.15
N ARG A 45 -0.93 1.07 -9.55
CA ARG A 45 -2.03 2.04 -9.54
C ARG A 45 -1.68 3.30 -8.77
N GLY A 46 -0.96 3.17 -7.65
CA GLY A 46 -0.44 4.32 -6.90
C GLY A 46 0.44 5.23 -7.75
N MET A 47 1.36 4.64 -8.54
CA MET A 47 2.21 5.40 -9.47
C MET A 47 1.41 6.03 -10.61
N GLU A 48 0.55 5.25 -11.28
CA GLU A 48 -0.26 5.73 -12.40
C GLU A 48 -1.19 6.89 -12.00
N LEU A 49 -1.74 6.83 -10.81
CA LEU A 49 -2.67 7.83 -10.27
C LEU A 49 -1.96 8.96 -9.49
N LYS A 50 -0.64 8.90 -9.39
CA LYS A 50 0.19 9.88 -8.67
C LYS A 50 -0.26 10.06 -7.22
N CYS A 51 -0.46 8.96 -6.53
CA CYS A 51 -0.84 8.99 -5.12
C CYS A 51 0.32 9.48 -4.25
N ASP A 52 0.01 10.19 -3.19
CA ASP A 52 0.99 10.70 -2.22
C ASP A 52 1.54 9.61 -1.31
N ALA A 53 0.79 8.53 -1.12
CA ALA A 53 1.18 7.38 -0.32
C ALA A 53 0.40 6.12 -0.74
N ILE A 54 0.91 4.95 -0.35
CA ILE A 54 0.20 3.68 -0.42
C ILE A 54 -0.11 3.23 1.01
N ILE A 55 -1.37 2.96 1.31
CA ILE A 55 -1.78 2.42 2.60
C ILE A 55 -1.98 0.92 2.45
N LYS A 56 -1.16 0.14 3.16
CA LYS A 56 -1.31 -1.31 3.26
C LYS A 56 -2.03 -1.67 4.55
N ALA A 57 -3.32 -1.95 4.41
CA ALA A 57 -4.16 -2.40 5.52
C ALA A 57 -3.98 -3.90 5.74
N THR A 58 -3.57 -4.29 6.95
CA THR A 58 -3.21 -5.67 7.32
C THR A 58 -3.93 -6.13 8.59
N LYS A 59 -3.65 -7.38 9.01
CA LYS A 59 -4.13 -7.91 10.28
C LYS A 59 -3.32 -7.41 11.48
N VAL A 60 -2.10 -6.89 11.25
CA VAL A 60 -1.23 -6.31 12.26
C VAL A 60 -1.23 -4.79 12.16
N ASP A 61 -0.88 -4.10 13.21
CA ASP A 61 -0.97 -2.65 13.34
C ASP A 61 0.30 -1.91 12.91
N GLY A 62 1.22 -2.59 12.24
CA GLY A 62 2.45 -1.99 11.74
C GLY A 62 3.53 -3.04 11.45
N ILE A 63 4.76 -2.56 11.25
CA ILE A 63 5.94 -3.39 11.02
C ILE A 63 6.69 -3.56 12.34
N TYR A 64 7.13 -4.78 12.62
CA TYR A 64 7.87 -5.14 13.82
C TYR A 64 9.25 -5.68 13.47
N ASP A 65 10.17 -5.61 14.43
CA ASP A 65 11.51 -6.20 14.32
C ASP A 65 11.49 -7.73 14.22
N LYS A 66 10.43 -8.36 14.74
CA LYS A 66 10.15 -9.80 14.70
C LYS A 66 8.64 -10.06 14.80
N ASP A 67 8.21 -11.28 14.56
CA ASP A 67 6.78 -11.65 14.57
C ASP A 67 6.13 -11.41 15.93
N PRO A 68 5.22 -10.43 16.10
CA PRO A 68 4.59 -10.13 17.37
C PRO A 68 3.64 -11.24 17.87
N ASN A 69 3.24 -12.16 17.00
CA ASN A 69 2.43 -13.30 17.42
C ASN A 69 3.27 -14.41 18.08
N LYS A 70 4.58 -14.42 17.81
CA LYS A 70 5.51 -15.41 18.37
C LYS A 70 6.35 -14.87 19.52
N TYR A 71 6.60 -13.57 19.51
CA TYR A 71 7.52 -12.93 20.45
C TYR A 71 6.81 -11.77 21.14
N SER A 72 6.61 -11.89 22.45
CA SER A 72 5.96 -10.86 23.28
C SER A 72 6.80 -9.58 23.45
N ASP A 73 8.10 -9.67 23.16
CA ASP A 73 9.07 -8.58 23.20
C ASP A 73 9.33 -7.97 21.81
N ALA A 74 8.47 -8.25 20.81
CA ALA A 74 8.54 -7.63 19.49
C ALA A 74 8.29 -6.12 19.60
N VAL A 75 9.16 -5.33 18.96
CA VAL A 75 9.11 -3.87 18.96
C VAL A 75 8.59 -3.37 17.61
N LYS A 76 7.54 -2.56 17.67
CA LYS A 76 6.98 -1.93 16.49
C LYS A 76 7.79 -0.70 16.09
N TYR A 77 8.00 -0.53 14.79
CA TYR A 77 8.57 0.69 14.23
C TYR A 77 7.49 1.74 14.00
N ASP A 78 7.74 2.98 14.38
CA ASP A 78 6.91 4.12 13.98
C ASP A 78 7.25 4.54 12.55
N SER A 79 8.55 4.54 12.22
CA SER A 79 9.07 4.74 10.86
C SER A 79 10.28 3.86 10.61
N ILE A 80 10.50 3.51 9.34
CA ILE A 80 11.65 2.73 8.90
C ILE A 80 11.98 3.10 7.45
N THR A 81 13.26 3.05 7.07
CA THR A 81 13.66 3.31 5.69
C THR A 81 13.45 2.09 4.80
N TYR A 82 13.37 2.31 3.47
CA TYR A 82 13.33 1.22 2.51
C TYR A 82 14.54 0.30 2.63
N ASP A 83 15.74 0.88 2.78
CA ASP A 83 16.99 0.11 2.86
C ASP A 83 17.06 -0.71 4.15
N GLU A 84 16.64 -0.15 5.29
CA GLU A 84 16.53 -0.90 6.54
C GLU A 84 15.53 -2.06 6.45
N THR A 85 14.40 -1.82 5.81
CA THR A 85 13.37 -2.84 5.59
C THR A 85 13.93 -4.02 4.80
N LEU A 86 14.70 -3.75 3.75
CA LEU A 86 15.38 -4.77 2.95
C LEU A 86 16.50 -5.46 3.73
N ALA A 87 17.37 -4.71 4.41
CA ALA A 87 18.49 -5.25 5.17
C ALA A 87 18.04 -6.18 6.31
N ARG A 88 16.89 -5.88 6.91
CA ARG A 88 16.28 -6.69 7.99
C ARG A 88 15.34 -7.78 7.47
N HIS A 89 15.18 -7.92 6.14
CA HIS A 89 14.27 -8.89 5.51
C HIS A 89 12.81 -8.79 6.03
N LEU A 90 12.33 -7.60 6.30
CA LEU A 90 10.95 -7.38 6.77
C LEU A 90 9.99 -7.48 5.59
N GLY A 91 9.06 -8.42 5.68
CA GLY A 91 8.11 -8.72 4.61
C GLY A 91 6.95 -7.74 4.52
N VAL A 92 7.20 -6.50 4.09
CA VAL A 92 6.18 -5.45 3.95
C VAL A 92 5.30 -5.68 2.72
N MET A 93 5.92 -5.90 1.57
CA MET A 93 5.30 -6.18 0.28
C MET A 93 6.11 -7.24 -0.46
N ASP A 94 5.59 -7.77 -1.58
CA ASP A 94 6.43 -8.56 -2.47
C ASP A 94 7.56 -7.70 -3.08
N ALA A 95 8.65 -8.36 -3.48
CA ALA A 95 9.87 -7.68 -3.92
C ALA A 95 9.64 -6.74 -5.11
N THR A 96 8.77 -7.11 -6.04
CA THR A 96 8.46 -6.31 -7.23
C THR A 96 7.72 -5.04 -6.85
N ALA A 97 6.69 -5.15 -6.02
CA ALA A 97 5.93 -4.01 -5.52
C ALA A 97 6.82 -3.06 -4.71
N PHE A 98 7.63 -3.64 -3.82
CA PHE A 98 8.52 -2.87 -2.95
C PHE A 98 9.58 -2.08 -3.74
N ALA A 99 10.21 -2.71 -4.74
CA ALA A 99 11.18 -2.04 -5.61
C ALA A 99 10.53 -0.87 -6.37
N LEU A 100 9.33 -1.10 -6.94
CA LEU A 100 8.60 -0.06 -7.68
C LEU A 100 8.29 1.17 -6.80
N VAL A 101 7.85 0.94 -5.58
CA VAL A 101 7.50 2.01 -4.63
C VAL A 101 8.74 2.76 -4.17
N ARG A 102 9.81 2.03 -3.80
CA ARG A 102 11.10 2.60 -3.39
C ARG A 102 11.71 3.48 -4.48
N ASP A 103 11.80 2.97 -5.71
CA ASP A 103 12.45 3.67 -6.83
C ASP A 103 11.70 4.95 -7.23
N ASN A 104 10.41 5.04 -6.87
CA ASN A 104 9.59 6.23 -7.09
C ASN A 104 9.39 7.09 -5.83
N ASN A 105 10.02 6.73 -4.70
CA ASN A 105 9.94 7.45 -3.42
C ASN A 105 8.50 7.68 -2.92
N VAL A 106 7.62 6.71 -3.08
CA VAL A 106 6.24 6.80 -2.58
C VAL A 106 6.13 6.14 -1.21
N PRO A 107 5.78 6.86 -0.14
CA PRO A 107 5.67 6.30 1.20
C PRO A 107 4.67 5.14 1.26
N ILE A 108 4.99 4.12 2.08
CA ILE A 108 4.05 3.05 2.41
C ILE A 108 3.66 3.19 3.88
N ILE A 109 2.36 3.26 4.15
CA ILE A 109 1.83 3.25 5.52
C ILE A 109 1.24 1.87 5.78
N VAL A 110 1.83 1.12 6.70
CA VAL A 110 1.31 -0.19 7.12
C VAL A 110 0.50 -0.02 8.38
N CYS A 111 -0.78 -0.30 8.33
CA CYS A 111 -1.69 -0.12 9.46
C CYS A 111 -2.70 -1.28 9.58
N ARG A 112 -3.44 -1.31 10.68
CA ARG A 112 -4.48 -2.31 10.90
C ARG A 112 -5.69 -2.05 9.99
N MET A 113 -6.23 -3.12 9.42
CA MET A 113 -7.42 -3.06 8.56
C MET A 113 -8.69 -2.65 9.32
N PHE A 114 -8.76 -3.02 10.60
CA PHE A 114 -9.92 -2.76 11.45
C PHE A 114 -9.59 -1.73 12.54
N GLY A 115 -10.61 -1.11 13.14
CA GLY A 115 -10.43 -0.16 14.23
C GLY A 115 -10.27 1.30 13.82
N GLY A 116 -10.48 1.63 12.53
CA GLY A 116 -10.48 3.02 12.06
C GLY A 116 -9.12 3.55 11.61
N ASP A 117 -8.05 2.73 11.67
CA ASP A 117 -6.69 3.16 11.32
C ASP A 117 -6.57 3.63 9.86
N ILE A 118 -7.31 3.01 8.93
CA ILE A 118 -7.33 3.45 7.52
C ILE A 118 -7.83 4.89 7.43
N CYS A 119 -8.94 5.23 8.09
CA CYS A 119 -9.48 6.59 8.09
C CYS A 119 -8.49 7.58 8.71
N ARG A 120 -7.87 7.22 9.82
CA ARG A 120 -6.87 8.04 10.50
C ARG A 120 -5.63 8.26 9.63
N ALA A 121 -5.14 7.22 8.94
CA ALA A 121 -4.04 7.35 7.99
C ALA A 121 -4.38 8.32 6.83
N VAL A 122 -5.59 8.21 6.26
CA VAL A 122 -6.05 9.07 5.17
C VAL A 122 -6.21 10.53 5.62
N THR A 123 -6.58 10.77 6.88
CA THR A 123 -6.68 12.13 7.45
C THR A 123 -5.34 12.69 7.93
N GLY A 124 -4.25 11.96 7.76
CA GLY A 124 -2.89 12.43 8.10
C GLY A 124 -2.48 12.21 9.55
N GLU A 125 -3.23 11.39 10.29
CA GLU A 125 -2.82 11.00 11.63
C GLU A 125 -1.66 9.98 11.56
N SER A 126 -0.77 10.05 12.55
CA SER A 126 0.31 9.06 12.70
C SER A 126 -0.26 7.74 13.19
N VAL A 127 -0.38 6.76 12.31
CA VAL A 127 -0.85 5.41 12.63
C VAL A 127 0.03 4.36 11.97
N GLY A 128 0.15 3.21 12.61
CA GLY A 128 0.92 2.09 12.05
C GLY A 128 2.42 2.36 11.96
N THR A 129 3.01 1.96 10.85
CA THR A 129 4.43 2.20 10.51
C THR A 129 4.52 2.85 9.14
N ILE A 130 5.28 3.92 9.02
CA ILE A 130 5.60 4.53 7.72
C ILE A 130 6.94 4.03 7.19
N VAL A 131 6.96 3.57 5.94
CA VAL A 131 8.20 3.23 5.20
C VAL A 131 8.47 4.35 4.20
N GLN A 132 9.61 4.99 4.33
CA GLN A 132 10.04 6.11 3.47
C GLN A 132 11.56 6.25 3.48
N ASN A 133 12.13 7.12 2.64
CA ASN A 133 13.55 7.47 2.66
C ASN A 133 13.89 8.41 3.81
#